data_d462ea7b95f1ea1934f853e90f483dfe
#
_entry.id   d462ea7b95f1ea1934f853e90f483dfe
#
_cell.length_a   1.000
_cell.length_b   1.000
_cell.length_c   1.000
_cell.angle_alpha   90.00
_cell.angle_beta   90.00
_cell.angle_gamma   90.00
#
_symmetry.space_group_name_H-M   'P 1'
#
loop_
_entity.id
_entity.type
_entity.pdbx_description
1 polymer ?
#
loop_
_entity_poly.entity_id
_entity_poly.type
_entity_poly.pdbx_seq_one_letter_code
_entity_poly.pdbx_strand_id
1 'polypeptide(L)'
;MAILVTGGAGFIGSHVVDRLVESGEEVVVVDNLSSGVSFMNPDAEFLKVDLADRDAVEDVFRRKFEEVWHIAANPDVRVGSENPDEIYRNNVLATYNLLEAMRKSGVDRIIFTSTSTVYGEAEVIPTPEDYPTVPISIYGASKLACEALISSYCHTFDMQSWIYRFANVIGKRSNHGVIYDFIMKLRRNPDELEILGNGEQNKSYIYISDCVDAMFFGLKADERVNILNIGSEDQIKVKRIAEIVSEEMGLRPVFRFTGGERGWKGDVPVMLLSIEKLKSMGWRPKYNSEQAVRMAVRDLLEDLA
;
A
#
# COMPACT_ATOMS: atom_id res chain seq x y z
N MET A 1 -6.15 10.73 -23.29
CA MET A 1 -4.87 11.27 -22.72
C MET A 1 -4.31 10.18 -21.86
N ALA A 2 -2.99 10.13 -21.71
CA ALA A 2 -2.36 9.08 -20.91
C ALA A 2 -2.65 9.22 -19.42
N ILE A 3 -2.63 8.10 -18.69
CA ILE A 3 -2.69 8.04 -17.22
C ILE A 3 -1.26 7.88 -16.68
N LEU A 4 -0.89 8.70 -15.70
CA LEU A 4 0.40 8.60 -15.03
C LEU A 4 0.28 7.71 -13.79
N VAL A 5 1.11 6.66 -13.70
CA VAL A 5 1.22 5.81 -12.50
C VAL A 5 2.61 5.94 -11.90
N THR A 6 2.73 6.56 -10.74
CA THR A 6 4.01 6.60 -10.01
C THR A 6 4.13 5.38 -9.10
N GLY A 7 5.33 4.81 -8.99
CA GLY A 7 5.52 3.54 -8.29
C GLY A 7 4.92 2.33 -9.02
N GLY A 8 4.70 2.48 -10.35
CA GLY A 8 4.03 1.46 -11.17
C GLY A 8 4.85 0.20 -11.42
N ALA A 9 6.15 0.19 -11.12
CA ALA A 9 6.98 -1.01 -11.17
C ALA A 9 7.01 -1.80 -9.85
N GLY A 10 6.41 -1.26 -8.78
CA GLY A 10 6.31 -1.89 -7.46
C GLY A 10 5.12 -2.87 -7.34
N PHE A 11 4.93 -3.42 -6.15
CA PHE A 11 3.90 -4.43 -5.86
C PHE A 11 2.50 -3.96 -6.27
N ILE A 12 1.92 -3.00 -5.56
CA ILE A 12 0.54 -2.54 -5.81
C ILE A 12 0.45 -1.83 -7.16
N GLY A 13 1.45 -0.98 -7.48
CA GLY A 13 1.47 -0.20 -8.70
C GLY A 13 1.43 -1.03 -9.96
N SER A 14 2.16 -2.15 -10.01
CA SER A 14 2.16 -3.02 -11.19
C SER A 14 0.81 -3.68 -11.47
N HIS A 15 0.04 -4.00 -10.45
CA HIS A 15 -1.33 -4.51 -10.61
C HIS A 15 -2.32 -3.41 -11.07
N VAL A 16 -2.12 -2.17 -10.62
CA VAL A 16 -2.89 -1.02 -11.12
C VAL A 16 -2.57 -0.76 -12.59
N VAL A 17 -1.28 -0.80 -12.97
CA VAL A 17 -0.85 -0.65 -14.37
C VAL A 17 -1.47 -1.73 -15.25
N ASP A 18 -1.40 -3.00 -14.84
CA ASP A 18 -2.02 -4.11 -15.59
C ASP A 18 -3.52 -3.86 -15.82
N ARG A 19 -4.24 -3.45 -14.77
CA ARG A 19 -5.69 -3.18 -14.85
C ARG A 19 -6.02 -2.02 -15.78
N LEU A 20 -5.23 -0.93 -15.76
CA LEU A 20 -5.41 0.22 -16.65
C LEU A 20 -5.16 -0.17 -18.11
N VAL A 21 -4.07 -0.88 -18.38
CA VAL A 21 -3.73 -1.38 -19.74
C VAL A 21 -4.82 -2.35 -20.25
N GLU A 22 -5.28 -3.29 -19.42
CA GLU A 22 -6.38 -4.20 -19.76
C GLU A 22 -7.70 -3.46 -20.06
N SER A 23 -7.91 -2.28 -19.49
CA SER A 23 -9.06 -1.42 -19.76
C SER A 23 -8.88 -0.57 -21.03
N GLY A 24 -7.73 -0.67 -21.70
CA GLY A 24 -7.42 0.04 -22.94
C GLY A 24 -6.86 1.46 -22.76
N GLU A 25 -6.42 1.79 -21.54
CA GLU A 25 -5.82 3.09 -21.24
C GLU A 25 -4.36 3.16 -21.71
N GLU A 26 -3.94 4.35 -22.15
CA GLU A 26 -2.54 4.67 -22.38
C GLU A 26 -1.88 4.97 -21.03
N VAL A 27 -0.90 4.17 -20.62
CA VAL A 27 -0.28 4.26 -19.29
C VAL A 27 1.19 4.64 -19.39
N VAL A 28 1.58 5.65 -18.61
CA VAL A 28 2.98 6.02 -18.39
C VAL A 28 3.33 5.70 -16.94
N VAL A 29 4.33 4.86 -16.74
CA VAL A 29 4.87 4.46 -15.44
C VAL A 29 6.08 5.30 -15.11
N VAL A 30 6.09 5.89 -13.92
CA VAL A 30 7.26 6.56 -13.33
C VAL A 30 7.68 5.80 -12.07
N ASP A 31 8.94 5.35 -12.03
CA ASP A 31 9.50 4.64 -10.89
C ASP A 31 11.03 4.87 -10.84
N ASN A 32 11.62 4.92 -9.66
CA ASN A 32 13.09 5.02 -9.51
C ASN A 32 13.78 3.66 -9.34
N LEU A 33 13.00 2.58 -9.23
CA LEU A 33 13.45 1.20 -9.04
C LEU A 33 14.22 0.97 -7.73
N SER A 34 13.98 1.79 -6.70
CA SER A 34 14.69 1.70 -5.42
C SER A 34 14.35 0.44 -4.61
N SER A 35 13.20 -0.21 -4.88
CA SER A 35 12.81 -1.45 -4.21
C SER A 35 13.65 -2.68 -4.63
N GLY A 36 14.48 -2.57 -5.66
CA GLY A 36 15.32 -3.65 -6.19
C GLY A 36 14.56 -4.75 -6.95
N VAL A 37 13.23 -4.70 -6.97
CA VAL A 37 12.35 -5.59 -7.74
C VAL A 37 11.48 -4.72 -8.64
N SER A 38 11.28 -5.13 -9.88
CA SER A 38 10.45 -4.40 -10.82
C SER A 38 9.55 -5.34 -11.61
N PHE A 39 8.28 -4.97 -11.68
CA PHE A 39 7.28 -5.65 -12.49
C PHE A 39 6.81 -4.66 -13.56
N MET A 40 7.15 -4.94 -14.80
CA MET A 40 6.86 -4.01 -15.91
C MET A 40 5.84 -4.64 -16.85
N ASN A 41 4.77 -3.90 -17.12
CA ASN A 41 3.85 -4.24 -18.18
C ASN A 41 4.46 -3.81 -19.52
N PRO A 42 4.58 -4.71 -20.52
CA PRO A 42 5.20 -4.38 -21.82
C PRO A 42 4.41 -3.37 -22.64
N ASP A 43 3.11 -3.20 -22.37
CA ASP A 43 2.22 -2.29 -23.08
C ASP A 43 2.12 -0.91 -22.42
N ALA A 44 2.84 -0.69 -21.28
CA ALA A 44 2.97 0.61 -20.63
C ALA A 44 4.32 1.25 -20.91
N GLU A 45 4.34 2.57 -21.13
CA GLU A 45 5.61 3.29 -21.25
C GLU A 45 6.28 3.44 -19.88
N PHE A 46 7.57 3.17 -19.77
CA PHE A 46 8.33 3.26 -18.54
C PHE A 46 9.34 4.41 -18.58
N LEU A 47 9.32 5.25 -17.52
CA LEU A 47 10.27 6.33 -17.30
C LEU A 47 10.94 6.14 -15.92
N LYS A 48 12.27 6.00 -15.93
CA LYS A 48 13.03 5.93 -14.67
C LYS A 48 13.24 7.34 -14.11
N VAL A 49 12.46 7.73 -13.12
CA VAL A 49 12.48 9.06 -12.50
C VAL A 49 12.39 8.94 -10.99
N ASP A 50 13.19 9.73 -10.27
CA ASP A 50 13.06 9.94 -8.83
C ASP A 50 12.14 11.14 -8.58
N LEU A 51 11.00 10.92 -7.93
CA LEU A 51 10.03 11.98 -7.64
C LEU A 51 10.57 13.05 -6.66
N ALA A 52 11.64 12.77 -5.95
CA ALA A 52 12.32 13.77 -5.13
C ALA A 52 13.18 14.74 -5.96
N ASP A 53 13.41 14.44 -7.24
CA ASP A 53 14.05 15.34 -8.20
C ASP A 53 12.96 16.17 -8.91
N ARG A 54 12.84 17.43 -8.50
CA ARG A 54 11.81 18.33 -8.98
C ARG A 54 11.88 18.57 -10.49
N ASP A 55 13.08 18.77 -11.02
CA ASP A 55 13.27 19.10 -12.44
C ASP A 55 12.89 17.89 -13.30
N ALA A 56 13.29 16.69 -12.88
CA ALA A 56 12.90 15.44 -13.55
C ALA A 56 11.39 15.21 -13.53
N VAL A 57 10.69 15.54 -12.43
CA VAL A 57 9.23 15.47 -12.36
C VAL A 57 8.58 16.49 -13.29
N GLU A 58 9.06 17.75 -13.31
CA GLU A 58 8.54 18.78 -14.22
C GLU A 58 8.73 18.37 -15.69
N ASP A 59 9.82 17.70 -16.03
CA ASP A 59 10.06 17.18 -17.39
C ASP A 59 9.04 16.11 -17.80
N VAL A 60 8.62 15.22 -16.89
CA VAL A 60 7.53 14.25 -17.14
C VAL A 60 6.24 14.96 -17.51
N PHE A 61 5.91 16.07 -16.84
CA PHE A 61 4.68 16.82 -17.05
C PHE A 61 4.73 17.80 -18.25
N ARG A 62 5.78 17.76 -19.09
CA ARG A 62 5.71 18.34 -20.45
C ARG A 62 4.70 17.60 -21.32
N ARG A 63 4.34 16.37 -20.95
CA ARG A 63 3.21 15.62 -21.51
C ARG A 63 1.92 15.99 -20.79
N LYS A 64 0.79 15.74 -21.43
CA LYS A 64 -0.54 15.90 -20.85
C LYS A 64 -1.02 14.56 -20.31
N PHE A 65 -1.43 14.57 -19.04
CA PHE A 65 -2.07 13.44 -18.39
C PHE A 65 -3.52 13.78 -18.08
N GLU A 66 -4.38 12.77 -18.02
CA GLU A 66 -5.77 12.88 -17.59
C GLU A 66 -5.87 12.83 -16.07
N GLU A 67 -5.16 11.90 -15.47
CA GLU A 67 -5.11 11.70 -14.02
C GLU A 67 -3.78 11.08 -13.58
N VAL A 68 -3.51 11.16 -12.28
CA VAL A 68 -2.30 10.60 -11.66
C VAL A 68 -2.68 9.59 -10.59
N TRP A 69 -2.14 8.37 -10.71
CA TRP A 69 -2.16 7.34 -9.67
C TRP A 69 -0.84 7.40 -8.91
N HIS A 70 -0.86 8.05 -7.74
CA HIS A 70 0.33 8.23 -6.91
C HIS A 70 0.48 7.11 -5.89
N ILE A 71 1.23 6.06 -6.30
CA ILE A 71 1.46 4.84 -5.51
C ILE A 71 2.89 4.81 -4.96
N ALA A 72 3.82 5.53 -5.59
CA ALA A 72 5.21 5.62 -5.15
C ALA A 72 5.32 6.07 -3.69
N ALA A 73 6.02 5.29 -2.89
CA ALA A 73 6.40 5.61 -1.51
C ALA A 73 7.50 4.65 -1.04
N ASN A 74 8.25 5.02 -0.02
CA ASN A 74 8.95 4.03 0.81
C ASN A 74 7.95 3.51 1.86
N PRO A 75 7.54 2.22 1.79
CA PRO A 75 6.50 1.66 2.66
C PRO A 75 7.04 1.08 3.97
N ASP A 76 8.36 1.00 4.18
CA ASP A 76 8.94 0.33 5.34
C ASP A 76 8.86 1.21 6.59
N VAL A 77 8.00 0.82 7.52
CA VAL A 77 7.81 1.49 8.81
C VAL A 77 9.10 1.49 9.64
N ARG A 78 9.96 0.45 9.51
CA ARG A 78 11.21 0.30 10.27
C ARG A 78 12.27 1.28 9.79
N VAL A 79 12.36 1.51 8.48
CA VAL A 79 13.26 2.52 7.90
C VAL A 79 13.01 3.90 8.53
N GLY A 80 11.76 4.26 8.81
CA GLY A 80 11.43 5.52 9.46
C GLY A 80 12.05 5.72 10.85
N SER A 81 12.34 4.63 11.58
CA SER A 81 13.00 4.72 12.88
C SER A 81 14.53 4.83 12.79
N GLU A 82 15.11 4.43 11.66
CA GLU A 82 16.56 4.41 11.41
C GLU A 82 17.00 5.60 10.56
N ASN A 83 16.23 5.95 9.55
CA ASN A 83 16.50 7.03 8.60
C ASN A 83 15.23 7.83 8.27
N PRO A 84 14.79 8.76 9.15
CA PRO A 84 13.60 9.58 8.91
C PRO A 84 13.71 10.46 7.64
N ASP A 85 14.90 10.90 7.27
CA ASP A 85 15.12 11.75 6.09
C ASP A 85 14.75 11.01 4.79
N GLU A 86 15.01 9.72 4.72
CA GLU A 86 14.64 8.90 3.58
C GLU A 86 13.09 8.82 3.42
N ILE A 87 12.37 8.64 4.52
CA ILE A 87 10.91 8.63 4.50
C ILE A 87 10.35 10.00 4.10
N TYR A 88 10.91 11.10 4.67
CA TYR A 88 10.51 12.44 4.29
C TYR A 88 10.73 12.70 2.80
N ARG A 89 11.91 12.38 2.29
CA ARG A 89 12.30 12.60 0.90
C ARG A 89 11.42 11.80 -0.07
N ASN A 90 11.26 10.51 0.17
CA ASN A 90 10.58 9.61 -0.75
C ASN A 90 9.04 9.69 -0.67
N ASN A 91 8.49 10.16 0.44
CA ASN A 91 7.05 10.26 0.61
C ASN A 91 6.58 11.73 0.52
N VAL A 92 7.05 12.61 1.41
CA VAL A 92 6.51 13.97 1.53
C VAL A 92 7.01 14.88 0.41
N LEU A 93 8.33 14.96 0.21
CA LEU A 93 8.92 15.81 -0.83
C LEU A 93 8.51 15.33 -2.23
N ALA A 94 8.52 14.01 -2.46
CA ALA A 94 8.06 13.42 -3.71
C ALA A 94 6.60 13.77 -4.03
N THR A 95 5.70 13.65 -3.04
CA THR A 95 4.29 14.05 -3.19
C THR A 95 4.15 15.54 -3.48
N TYR A 96 4.91 16.40 -2.77
CA TYR A 96 4.88 17.84 -3.01
C TYR A 96 5.35 18.19 -4.43
N ASN A 97 6.46 17.63 -4.91
CA ASN A 97 6.95 17.88 -6.27
C ASN A 97 5.92 17.46 -7.33
N LEU A 98 5.28 16.30 -7.11
CA LEU A 98 4.24 15.79 -8.00
C LEU A 98 3.02 16.74 -8.05
N LEU A 99 2.53 17.19 -6.90
CA LEU A 99 1.40 18.13 -6.81
C LEU A 99 1.70 19.48 -7.49
N GLU A 100 2.92 19.98 -7.36
CA GLU A 100 3.34 21.21 -8.04
C GLU A 100 3.41 21.05 -9.57
N ALA A 101 3.89 19.90 -10.04
CA ALA A 101 3.90 19.60 -11.47
C ALA A 101 2.48 19.43 -12.04
N MET A 102 1.59 18.73 -11.31
CA MET A 102 0.17 18.60 -11.65
C MET A 102 -0.51 19.98 -11.76
N ARG A 103 -0.36 20.82 -10.72
CA ARG A 103 -0.93 22.16 -10.69
C ARG A 103 -0.47 23.01 -11.89
N LYS A 104 0.83 23.00 -12.21
CA LYS A 104 1.41 23.76 -13.32
C LYS A 104 0.96 23.28 -14.69
N SER A 105 0.73 21.97 -14.86
CA SER A 105 0.32 21.35 -16.11
C SER A 105 -1.21 21.30 -16.31
N GLY A 106 -1.99 21.63 -15.26
CA GLY A 106 -3.45 21.60 -15.28
C GLY A 106 -4.05 20.19 -15.14
N VAL A 107 -3.31 19.25 -14.57
CA VAL A 107 -3.83 17.94 -14.18
C VAL A 107 -4.48 18.05 -12.81
N ASP A 108 -5.76 17.73 -12.71
CA ASP A 108 -6.57 18.01 -11.52
C ASP A 108 -7.07 16.78 -10.76
N ARG A 109 -6.79 15.56 -11.24
CA ARG A 109 -7.24 14.29 -10.64
C ARG A 109 -6.08 13.50 -10.08
N ILE A 110 -6.13 13.17 -8.76
CA ILE A 110 -5.10 12.36 -8.10
C ILE A 110 -5.71 11.20 -7.30
N ILE A 111 -5.22 10.01 -7.56
CA ILE A 111 -5.51 8.80 -6.79
C ILE A 111 -4.28 8.48 -5.92
N PHE A 112 -4.46 8.45 -4.61
CA PHE A 112 -3.36 8.32 -3.65
C PHE A 112 -3.51 7.11 -2.73
N THR A 113 -2.44 6.35 -2.59
CA THR A 113 -2.39 5.23 -1.66
C THR A 113 -1.87 5.68 -0.29
N SER A 114 -2.74 5.68 0.69
CA SER A 114 -2.45 5.92 2.10
C SER A 114 -2.49 4.61 2.89
N THR A 115 -2.58 4.65 4.21
CA THR A 115 -2.35 3.53 5.09
C THR A 115 -3.19 3.60 6.37
N SER A 116 -3.53 2.46 6.96
CA SER A 116 -4.14 2.39 8.30
C SER A 116 -3.24 2.97 9.40
N THR A 117 -1.92 3.08 9.17
CA THR A 117 -0.99 3.60 10.17
C THR A 117 -1.19 5.09 10.48
N VAL A 118 -1.96 5.83 9.67
CA VAL A 118 -2.34 7.22 9.96
C VAL A 118 -3.22 7.33 11.20
N TYR A 119 -3.98 6.28 11.55
CA TYR A 119 -4.82 6.26 12.74
C TYR A 119 -4.04 5.98 14.03
N GLY A 120 -2.82 5.41 13.93
CA GLY A 120 -2.07 4.94 15.09
C GLY A 120 -2.78 3.77 15.77
N GLU A 121 -2.85 3.80 17.11
CA GLU A 121 -3.54 2.79 17.93
C GLU A 121 -4.98 3.23 18.16
N ALA A 122 -5.87 2.88 17.24
CA ALA A 122 -7.27 3.24 17.32
C ALA A 122 -7.97 2.44 18.44
N GLU A 123 -8.76 3.12 19.26
CA GLU A 123 -9.59 2.50 20.30
C GLU A 123 -10.93 1.98 19.73
N VAL A 124 -11.37 2.54 18.60
CA VAL A 124 -12.58 2.11 17.90
C VAL A 124 -12.21 1.14 16.79
N ILE A 125 -12.69 -0.09 16.89
CA ILE A 125 -12.43 -1.18 15.93
C ILE A 125 -13.77 -1.85 15.60
N PRO A 126 -14.15 -1.92 14.31
CA PRO A 126 -13.47 -1.41 13.11
C PRO A 126 -13.35 0.13 13.09
N THR A 127 -12.17 0.64 12.62
CA THR A 127 -11.85 2.07 12.62
C THR A 127 -12.42 2.77 11.40
N PRO A 128 -13.36 3.74 11.55
CA PRO A 128 -13.95 4.47 10.43
C PRO A 128 -13.03 5.58 9.91
N GLU A 129 -13.35 6.11 8.71
CA GLU A 129 -12.53 7.12 8.03
C GLU A 129 -12.48 8.48 8.74
N ASP A 130 -13.48 8.79 9.54
CA ASP A 130 -13.58 10.01 10.35
C ASP A 130 -12.95 9.89 11.75
N TYR A 131 -12.37 8.72 12.09
CA TYR A 131 -11.61 8.55 13.33
C TYR A 131 -10.37 9.47 13.34
N PRO A 132 -9.99 10.05 14.49
CA PRO A 132 -8.82 10.90 14.60
C PRO A 132 -7.53 10.22 14.10
N THR A 133 -6.73 10.96 13.34
CA THR A 133 -5.46 10.46 12.82
C THR A 133 -4.31 10.89 13.73
N VAL A 134 -3.74 9.92 14.48
CA VAL A 134 -2.64 10.11 15.43
C VAL A 134 -1.56 9.06 15.18
N PRO A 135 -0.76 9.20 14.10
CA PRO A 135 0.24 8.20 13.72
C PRO A 135 1.33 8.06 14.78
N ILE A 136 1.74 6.82 15.05
CA ILE A 136 2.80 6.47 16.01
C ILE A 136 4.12 6.07 15.33
N SER A 137 4.21 6.22 14.01
CA SER A 137 5.42 5.95 13.22
C SER A 137 5.72 7.11 12.26
N ILE A 138 6.99 7.29 11.90
CA ILE A 138 7.41 8.31 10.92
C ILE A 138 6.76 8.04 9.55
N TYR A 139 6.64 6.76 9.16
CA TYR A 139 5.92 6.38 7.94
C TYR A 139 4.46 6.83 7.99
N GLY A 140 3.71 6.50 9.05
CA GLY A 140 2.33 6.93 9.21
C GLY A 140 2.19 8.46 9.19
N ALA A 141 3.10 9.18 9.87
CA ALA A 141 3.14 10.64 9.86
C ALA A 141 3.43 11.19 8.46
N SER A 142 4.32 10.59 7.69
CA SER A 142 4.61 11.01 6.31
C SER A 142 3.41 10.83 5.38
N LYS A 143 2.68 9.72 5.50
CA LYS A 143 1.47 9.47 4.69
C LYS A 143 0.35 10.44 5.07
N LEU A 144 0.16 10.74 6.36
CA LEU A 144 -0.80 11.74 6.82
C LEU A 144 -0.43 13.15 6.32
N ALA A 145 0.86 13.50 6.31
CA ALA A 145 1.33 14.77 5.73
C ALA A 145 0.99 14.85 4.22
N CYS A 146 1.14 13.75 3.48
CA CYS A 146 0.74 13.68 2.08
C CYS A 146 -0.78 13.86 1.91
N GLU A 147 -1.61 13.20 2.73
CA GLU A 147 -3.08 13.39 2.72
C GLU A 147 -3.44 14.88 2.93
N ALA A 148 -2.80 15.53 3.90
CA ALA A 148 -3.02 16.95 4.20
C ALA A 148 -2.61 17.87 3.05
N LEU A 149 -1.45 17.61 2.41
CA LEU A 149 -1.01 18.32 1.21
C LEU A 149 -2.01 18.14 0.07
N ILE A 150 -2.39 16.92 -0.28
CA ILE A 150 -3.34 16.62 -1.35
C ILE A 150 -4.68 17.32 -1.09
N SER A 151 -5.23 17.19 0.12
CA SER A 151 -6.48 17.87 0.48
C SER A 151 -6.38 19.39 0.32
N SER A 152 -5.26 19.99 0.76
CA SER A 152 -5.04 21.43 0.61
C SER A 152 -4.97 21.86 -0.85
N TYR A 153 -4.30 21.09 -1.71
CA TYR A 153 -4.25 21.35 -3.16
C TYR A 153 -5.62 21.22 -3.80
N CYS A 154 -6.43 20.23 -3.41
CA CYS A 154 -7.80 20.07 -3.89
C CYS A 154 -8.65 21.31 -3.59
N HIS A 155 -8.55 21.86 -2.37
CA HIS A 155 -9.32 23.05 -1.99
C HIS A 155 -8.76 24.35 -2.56
N THR A 156 -7.44 24.45 -2.77
CA THR A 156 -6.79 25.71 -3.21
C THR A 156 -6.76 25.84 -4.73
N PHE A 157 -6.67 24.74 -5.46
CA PHE A 157 -6.44 24.72 -6.91
C PHE A 157 -7.50 23.93 -7.68
N ASP A 158 -8.67 23.68 -7.06
CA ASP A 158 -9.81 22.99 -7.66
C ASP A 158 -9.49 21.59 -8.20
N MET A 159 -8.56 20.86 -7.54
CA MET A 159 -8.27 19.47 -7.84
C MET A 159 -9.27 18.54 -7.15
N GLN A 160 -9.30 17.27 -7.59
CA GLN A 160 -10.08 16.20 -6.97
C GLN A 160 -9.17 15.03 -6.57
N SER A 161 -9.43 14.42 -5.42
CA SER A 161 -8.61 13.29 -4.95
C SER A 161 -9.42 12.10 -4.45
N TRP A 162 -8.83 10.91 -4.62
CA TRP A 162 -9.23 9.64 -3.99
C TRP A 162 -8.07 9.15 -3.14
N ILE A 163 -8.23 9.18 -1.83
CA ILE A 163 -7.23 8.80 -0.83
C ILE A 163 -7.67 7.47 -0.24
N TYR A 164 -6.91 6.42 -0.52
CA TYR A 164 -7.19 5.06 -0.06
C TYR A 164 -6.31 4.70 1.14
N ARG A 165 -6.92 4.53 2.32
CA ARG A 165 -6.23 4.06 3.53
C ARG A 165 -6.30 2.54 3.57
N PHE A 166 -5.17 1.90 3.32
CA PHE A 166 -5.09 0.44 3.22
C PHE A 166 -4.90 -0.25 4.57
N ALA A 167 -5.58 -1.40 4.74
CA ALA A 167 -5.15 -2.48 5.61
C ALA A 167 -3.88 -3.14 5.03
N ASN A 168 -3.46 -4.32 5.56
CA ASN A 168 -2.32 -5.01 5.00
C ASN A 168 -2.68 -5.63 3.64
N VAL A 169 -2.12 -5.12 2.56
CA VAL A 169 -2.28 -5.66 1.21
C VAL A 169 -1.27 -6.78 1.00
N ILE A 170 -1.74 -7.94 0.52
CA ILE A 170 -0.92 -9.13 0.29
C ILE A 170 -1.27 -9.79 -1.05
N GLY A 171 -0.36 -10.56 -1.62
CA GLY A 171 -0.59 -11.31 -2.86
C GLY A 171 0.64 -11.41 -3.74
N LYS A 172 0.42 -11.78 -5.00
CA LYS A 172 1.46 -11.94 -6.01
C LYS A 172 2.30 -10.68 -6.19
N ARG A 173 3.59 -10.86 -6.45
CA ARG A 173 4.59 -9.77 -6.60
C ARG A 173 4.93 -9.01 -5.30
N SER A 174 4.44 -9.45 -4.14
CA SER A 174 4.87 -8.86 -2.87
C SER A 174 6.28 -9.32 -2.51
N ASN A 175 7.17 -8.39 -2.16
CA ASN A 175 8.56 -8.67 -1.84
C ASN A 175 8.93 -8.31 -0.38
N HIS A 176 7.93 -8.06 0.45
CA HIS A 176 8.09 -7.71 1.87
C HIS A 176 6.85 -8.10 2.68
N GLY A 177 6.92 -7.92 3.99
CA GLY A 177 5.82 -8.22 4.91
C GLY A 177 5.92 -9.63 5.51
N VAL A 178 5.01 -9.92 6.44
CA VAL A 178 5.08 -11.09 7.33
C VAL A 178 5.10 -12.42 6.57
N ILE A 179 4.33 -12.55 5.48
CA ILE A 179 4.26 -13.79 4.70
C ILE A 179 5.58 -14.03 3.99
N TYR A 180 6.11 -13.02 3.29
CA TYR A 180 7.40 -13.09 2.62
C TYR A 180 8.53 -13.41 3.61
N ASP A 181 8.56 -12.73 4.76
CA ASP A 181 9.55 -12.94 5.81
C ASP A 181 9.53 -14.40 6.33
N PHE A 182 8.34 -14.95 6.57
CA PHE A 182 8.20 -16.34 7.05
C PHE A 182 8.64 -17.34 5.99
N ILE A 183 8.27 -17.16 4.72
CA ILE A 183 8.74 -18.02 3.62
C ILE A 183 10.26 -18.00 3.54
N MET A 184 10.87 -16.80 3.58
CA MET A 184 12.32 -16.66 3.49
C MET A 184 13.06 -17.25 4.72
N LYS A 185 12.50 -17.12 5.92
CA LYS A 185 13.04 -17.76 7.13
C LYS A 185 12.98 -19.29 7.03
N LEU A 186 11.84 -19.84 6.62
CA LEU A 186 11.66 -21.30 6.50
C LEU A 186 12.48 -21.92 5.36
N ARG A 187 12.77 -21.19 4.30
CA ARG A 187 13.71 -21.61 3.25
C ARG A 187 15.14 -21.72 3.78
N ARG A 188 15.52 -20.86 4.74
CA ARG A 188 16.87 -20.89 5.36
C ARG A 188 16.96 -21.95 6.47
N ASN A 189 15.90 -22.10 7.26
CA ASN A 189 15.83 -23.09 8.35
C ASN A 189 14.41 -23.67 8.42
N PRO A 190 14.17 -24.88 7.86
CA PRO A 190 12.84 -25.51 7.83
C PRO A 190 12.37 -26.03 9.18
N ASP A 191 13.25 -26.15 10.17
CA ASP A 191 12.96 -26.77 11.47
C ASP A 191 12.50 -25.75 12.53
N GLU A 192 12.77 -24.44 12.31
CA GLU A 192 12.45 -23.40 13.28
C GLU A 192 12.02 -22.10 12.59
N LEU A 193 10.93 -21.51 13.09
CA LEU A 193 10.43 -20.20 12.64
C LEU A 193 10.42 -19.21 13.78
N GLU A 194 11.26 -18.16 13.66
CA GLU A 194 11.20 -17.01 14.55
C GLU A 194 10.03 -16.10 14.19
N ILE A 195 9.19 -15.82 15.19
CA ILE A 195 8.01 -14.94 15.10
C ILE A 195 8.26 -13.74 16.02
N LEU A 196 8.24 -12.55 15.44
CA LEU A 196 8.42 -11.31 16.20
C LEU A 196 7.19 -11.04 17.09
N GLY A 197 7.42 -10.65 18.34
CA GLY A 197 6.39 -10.49 19.35
C GLY A 197 5.93 -11.83 19.94
N ASN A 198 4.69 -11.87 20.41
CA ASN A 198 4.05 -13.05 21.00
C ASN A 198 3.15 -13.83 20.03
N GLY A 199 3.04 -13.36 18.77
CA GLY A 199 2.21 -13.97 17.75
C GLY A 199 0.70 -13.64 17.85
N GLU A 200 0.29 -12.88 18.87
CA GLU A 200 -1.12 -12.50 19.10
C GLU A 200 -1.54 -11.22 18.38
N GLN A 201 -0.60 -10.54 17.69
CA GLN A 201 -0.93 -9.39 16.85
C GLN A 201 -2.01 -9.80 15.85
N ASN A 202 -3.12 -9.03 15.80
CA ASN A 202 -4.33 -9.38 15.07
C ASN A 202 -4.70 -8.28 14.09
N LYS A 203 -4.56 -8.54 12.80
CA LYS A 203 -4.71 -7.50 11.77
C LYS A 203 -5.57 -7.99 10.60
N SER A 204 -6.15 -7.03 9.89
CA SER A 204 -6.86 -7.27 8.63
C SER A 204 -5.87 -7.38 7.47
N TYR A 205 -6.11 -8.36 6.60
CA TYR A 205 -5.35 -8.60 5.37
C TYR A 205 -6.28 -8.67 4.18
N ILE A 206 -5.97 -7.91 3.14
CA ILE A 206 -6.73 -7.90 1.89
C ILE A 206 -5.86 -8.42 0.75
N TYR A 207 -6.44 -9.29 -0.08
CA TYR A 207 -5.75 -9.80 -1.25
C TYR A 207 -5.65 -8.72 -2.34
N ILE A 208 -4.54 -8.69 -3.07
CA ILE A 208 -4.21 -7.63 -4.04
C ILE A 208 -5.32 -7.39 -5.08
N SER A 209 -5.98 -8.43 -5.59
CA SER A 209 -7.05 -8.24 -6.56
C SER A 209 -8.25 -7.49 -5.97
N ASP A 210 -8.62 -7.79 -4.72
CA ASP A 210 -9.71 -7.09 -4.03
C ASP A 210 -9.32 -5.63 -3.72
N CYS A 211 -8.05 -5.40 -3.38
CA CYS A 211 -7.53 -4.05 -3.15
C CYS A 211 -7.63 -3.20 -4.43
N VAL A 212 -7.16 -3.72 -5.57
CA VAL A 212 -7.24 -3.02 -6.86
C VAL A 212 -8.69 -2.84 -7.28
N ASP A 213 -9.54 -3.86 -7.16
CA ASP A 213 -10.98 -3.76 -7.44
C ASP A 213 -11.64 -2.64 -6.60
N ALA A 214 -11.28 -2.54 -5.30
CA ALA A 214 -11.78 -1.48 -4.42
C ALA A 214 -11.34 -0.09 -4.86
N MET A 215 -10.07 0.07 -5.28
CA MET A 215 -9.55 1.35 -5.76
C MET A 215 -10.33 1.84 -6.98
N PHE A 216 -10.51 0.98 -8.00
CA PHE A 216 -11.28 1.32 -9.20
C PHE A 216 -12.76 1.56 -8.90
N PHE A 217 -13.34 0.76 -7.99
CA PHE A 217 -14.72 0.95 -7.58
C PHE A 217 -14.92 2.27 -6.82
N GLY A 218 -13.97 2.64 -5.98
CA GLY A 218 -13.98 3.87 -5.18
C GLY A 218 -13.96 5.15 -6.01
N LEU A 219 -13.52 5.11 -7.29
CA LEU A 219 -13.59 6.26 -8.21
C LEU A 219 -15.01 6.74 -8.48
N LYS A 220 -16.05 5.96 -8.10
CA LYS A 220 -17.45 6.39 -8.14
C LYS A 220 -17.82 7.43 -7.07
N ALA A 221 -16.98 7.60 -6.04
CA ALA A 221 -17.17 8.67 -5.08
C ALA A 221 -16.85 10.00 -5.75
N ASP A 222 -17.70 11.02 -5.56
CA ASP A 222 -17.68 12.26 -6.34
C ASP A 222 -17.55 13.51 -5.46
N GLU A 223 -16.91 13.38 -4.32
CA GLU A 223 -16.54 14.53 -3.50
C GLU A 223 -15.19 15.11 -3.97
N ARG A 224 -14.91 16.35 -3.58
CA ARG A 224 -13.61 17.00 -3.88
C ARG A 224 -12.43 16.20 -3.28
N VAL A 225 -12.61 15.70 -2.06
CA VAL A 225 -11.63 14.85 -1.36
C VAL A 225 -12.36 13.61 -0.86
N ASN A 226 -12.09 12.47 -1.50
CA ASN A 226 -12.68 11.18 -1.18
C ASN A 226 -11.71 10.37 -0.33
N ILE A 227 -12.01 10.14 0.94
CA ILE A 227 -11.21 9.28 1.82
C ILE A 227 -11.98 7.98 2.03
N LEU A 228 -11.34 6.85 1.68
CA LEU A 228 -11.93 5.52 1.73
C LEU A 228 -10.95 4.52 2.36
N ASN A 229 -11.42 3.79 3.35
CA ASN A 229 -10.70 2.65 3.89
C ASN A 229 -10.85 1.42 2.99
N ILE A 230 -9.74 0.70 2.75
CA ILE A 230 -9.73 -0.56 1.99
C ILE A 230 -9.12 -1.66 2.87
N GLY A 231 -9.89 -2.72 3.12
CA GLY A 231 -9.49 -3.87 3.94
C GLY A 231 -10.48 -5.02 3.82
N SER A 232 -10.21 -6.12 4.51
CA SER A 232 -11.18 -7.21 4.74
C SER A 232 -12.09 -6.89 5.92
N GLU A 233 -13.17 -7.66 6.07
CA GLU A 233 -14.15 -7.48 7.16
C GLU A 233 -13.74 -8.21 8.45
N ASP A 234 -12.58 -8.87 8.46
CA ASP A 234 -12.08 -9.69 9.56
C ASP A 234 -10.59 -9.47 9.84
N GLN A 235 -10.08 -10.22 10.80
CA GLN A 235 -8.68 -10.17 11.22
C GLN A 235 -8.11 -11.59 11.31
N ILE A 236 -6.79 -11.69 11.22
CA ILE A 236 -6.05 -12.94 11.45
C ILE A 236 -4.82 -12.67 12.32
N LYS A 237 -4.52 -13.60 13.24
CA LYS A 237 -3.35 -13.52 14.11
C LYS A 237 -2.07 -13.89 13.37
N VAL A 238 -0.96 -13.24 13.73
CA VAL A 238 0.37 -13.55 13.15
C VAL A 238 0.76 -15.00 13.34
N LYS A 239 0.43 -15.60 14.50
CA LYS A 239 0.63 -17.04 14.73
C LYS A 239 -0.12 -17.89 13.70
N ARG A 240 -1.38 -17.55 13.37
CA ARG A 240 -2.16 -18.29 12.36
C ARG A 240 -1.55 -18.15 10.96
N ILE A 241 -0.99 -16.96 10.64
CA ILE A 241 -0.24 -16.78 9.38
C ILE A 241 0.97 -17.71 9.34
N ALA A 242 1.73 -17.83 10.43
CA ALA A 242 2.88 -18.73 10.51
C ALA A 242 2.47 -20.22 10.31
N GLU A 243 1.34 -20.62 10.88
CA GLU A 243 0.76 -21.94 10.66
C GLU A 243 0.42 -22.18 9.19
N ILE A 244 -0.27 -21.22 8.54
CA ILE A 244 -0.64 -21.32 7.12
C ILE A 244 0.60 -21.41 6.22
N VAL A 245 1.59 -20.55 6.44
CA VAL A 245 2.85 -20.60 5.66
C VAL A 245 3.51 -21.98 5.82
N SER A 246 3.58 -22.50 7.03
CA SER A 246 4.16 -23.82 7.30
C SER A 246 3.36 -24.94 6.62
N GLU A 247 2.03 -24.90 6.69
CA GLU A 247 1.12 -25.85 6.03
C GLU A 247 1.34 -25.87 4.50
N GLU A 248 1.35 -24.70 3.84
CA GLU A 248 1.50 -24.57 2.38
C GLU A 248 2.92 -24.95 1.91
N MET A 249 3.95 -24.80 2.75
CA MET A 249 5.31 -25.26 2.49
C MET A 249 5.52 -26.76 2.82
N GLY A 250 4.53 -27.43 3.42
CA GLY A 250 4.64 -28.84 3.85
C GLY A 250 5.62 -29.04 5.03
N LEU A 251 5.86 -28.02 5.84
CA LEU A 251 6.82 -28.01 6.94
C LEU A 251 6.12 -28.08 8.31
N ARG A 252 6.88 -28.44 9.34
CA ARG A 252 6.42 -28.48 10.76
C ARG A 252 7.46 -27.86 11.69
N PRO A 253 7.77 -26.56 11.54
CA PRO A 253 8.80 -25.92 12.33
C PRO A 253 8.37 -25.74 13.78
N VAL A 254 9.35 -25.63 14.67
CA VAL A 254 9.13 -25.13 16.03
C VAL A 254 9.01 -23.62 15.98
N PHE A 255 7.90 -23.05 16.47
CA PHE A 255 7.72 -21.61 16.55
C PHE A 255 8.48 -21.04 17.75
N ARG A 256 9.31 -20.03 17.50
CA ARG A 256 10.07 -19.27 18.49
C ARG A 256 9.56 -17.83 18.53
N PHE A 257 8.86 -17.47 19.60
CA PHE A 257 8.34 -16.13 19.81
C PHE A 257 9.40 -15.27 20.51
N THR A 258 9.66 -14.06 19.98
CA THR A 258 10.62 -13.13 20.61
C THR A 258 10.05 -12.47 21.88
N GLY A 259 8.72 -12.59 22.11
CA GLY A 259 8.03 -12.02 23.26
C GLY A 259 7.59 -10.57 23.04
N GLY A 260 6.79 -10.05 23.96
CA GLY A 260 6.18 -8.72 23.84
C GLY A 260 4.92 -8.71 22.97
N GLU A 261 4.14 -7.66 23.08
CA GLU A 261 2.86 -7.50 22.35
C GLU A 261 3.07 -7.00 20.90
N ARG A 262 4.24 -6.44 20.59
CA ARG A 262 4.58 -5.83 19.29
C ARG A 262 5.70 -6.58 18.60
N GLY A 263 5.66 -6.59 17.28
CA GLY A 263 6.73 -7.14 16.46
C GLY A 263 7.96 -6.21 16.40
N TRP A 264 7.75 -4.90 16.40
CA TRP A 264 8.79 -3.85 16.34
C TRP A 264 8.30 -2.52 16.92
N LYS A 265 9.19 -1.54 17.08
CA LYS A 265 8.86 -0.20 17.56
C LYS A 265 7.97 0.52 16.54
N GLY A 266 6.79 0.98 16.98
CA GLY A 266 5.79 1.61 16.11
C GLY A 266 4.83 0.64 15.41
N ASP A 267 4.94 -0.66 15.70
CA ASP A 267 3.93 -1.65 15.28
C ASP A 267 2.60 -1.42 16.00
N VAL A 268 1.49 -1.52 15.27
CA VAL A 268 0.12 -1.48 15.80
C VAL A 268 -0.37 -2.91 15.96
N PRO A 269 -0.52 -3.44 17.20
CA PRO A 269 -0.81 -4.85 17.43
C PRO A 269 -2.17 -5.31 16.90
N VAL A 270 -3.18 -4.43 16.96
CA VAL A 270 -4.54 -4.74 16.52
C VAL A 270 -5.00 -3.69 15.51
N MET A 271 -5.44 -4.15 14.33
CA MET A 271 -5.92 -3.25 13.28
C MET A 271 -7.04 -3.91 12.47
N LEU A 272 -8.18 -3.24 12.43
CA LEU A 272 -9.28 -3.55 11.51
C LEU A 272 -9.92 -2.23 11.08
N LEU A 273 -9.94 -1.98 9.77
CA LEU A 273 -10.59 -0.80 9.20
C LEU A 273 -12.07 -1.05 8.98
N SER A 274 -12.90 -0.06 9.24
CA SER A 274 -14.28 -0.06 8.74
C SER A 274 -14.28 0.25 7.26
N ILE A 275 -14.91 -0.60 6.46
CA ILE A 275 -15.10 -0.41 5.02
C ILE A 275 -16.57 -0.08 4.68
N GLU A 276 -17.32 0.44 5.66
CA GLU A 276 -18.76 0.69 5.51
C GLU A 276 -19.06 1.73 4.42
N LYS A 277 -18.17 2.69 4.15
CA LYS A 277 -18.33 3.62 3.02
C LYS A 277 -18.34 2.85 1.69
N LEU A 278 -17.34 2.02 1.41
CA LEU A 278 -17.32 1.19 0.19
C LEU A 278 -18.50 0.22 0.12
N LYS A 279 -18.88 -0.37 1.26
CA LYS A 279 -20.05 -1.29 1.33
C LYS A 279 -21.34 -0.56 1.03
N SER A 280 -21.53 0.65 1.52
CA SER A 280 -22.71 1.47 1.23
C SER A 280 -22.82 1.85 -0.25
N MET A 281 -21.68 1.97 -0.94
CA MET A 281 -21.60 2.18 -2.39
C MET A 281 -21.85 0.87 -3.20
N GLY A 282 -21.82 -0.31 -2.55
CA GLY A 282 -22.07 -1.61 -3.15
C GLY A 282 -20.86 -2.50 -3.40
N TRP A 283 -19.66 -2.13 -2.87
CA TRP A 283 -18.47 -2.98 -2.96
C TRP A 283 -18.28 -3.82 -1.69
N ARG A 284 -17.78 -5.04 -1.84
CA ARG A 284 -17.33 -5.93 -0.76
C ARG A 284 -16.11 -6.73 -1.20
N PRO A 285 -15.17 -7.05 -0.28
CA PRO A 285 -14.08 -7.96 -0.57
C PRO A 285 -14.63 -9.37 -0.87
N LYS A 286 -13.99 -10.07 -1.80
CA LYS A 286 -14.32 -11.46 -2.18
C LYS A 286 -13.76 -12.47 -1.19
N TYR A 287 -12.63 -12.13 -0.56
CA TYR A 287 -11.88 -13.03 0.30
C TYR A 287 -11.79 -12.46 1.73
N ASN A 288 -11.89 -13.33 2.73
CA ASN A 288 -11.55 -13.01 4.10
C ASN A 288 -10.02 -13.05 4.29
N SER A 289 -9.53 -12.59 5.46
CA SER A 289 -8.08 -12.51 5.76
C SER A 289 -7.38 -13.88 5.65
N GLU A 290 -7.98 -14.98 6.10
CA GLU A 290 -7.36 -16.31 6.01
C GLU A 290 -7.26 -16.79 4.56
N GLN A 291 -8.30 -16.60 3.76
CA GLN A 291 -8.29 -16.94 2.34
C GLN A 291 -7.25 -16.12 1.58
N ALA A 292 -7.20 -14.79 1.85
CA ALA A 292 -6.21 -13.90 1.27
C ALA A 292 -4.78 -14.34 1.60
N VAL A 293 -4.51 -14.70 2.86
CA VAL A 293 -3.20 -15.20 3.30
C VAL A 293 -2.82 -16.49 2.58
N ARG A 294 -3.73 -17.48 2.48
CA ARG A 294 -3.45 -18.73 1.75
C ARG A 294 -3.12 -18.50 0.29
N MET A 295 -3.89 -17.65 -0.38
CA MET A 295 -3.64 -17.29 -1.78
C MET A 295 -2.27 -16.62 -1.93
N ALA A 296 -1.98 -15.62 -1.09
CA ALA A 296 -0.71 -14.90 -1.13
C ALA A 296 0.51 -15.81 -0.87
N VAL A 297 0.38 -16.80 0.03
CA VAL A 297 1.46 -17.78 0.26
C VAL A 297 1.72 -18.60 -1.00
N ARG A 298 0.68 -19.11 -1.66
CA ARG A 298 0.81 -19.90 -2.90
C ARG A 298 1.44 -19.09 -4.02
N ASP A 299 0.94 -17.86 -4.24
CA ASP A 299 1.51 -16.94 -5.23
C ASP A 299 3.00 -16.69 -4.99
N LEU A 300 3.38 -16.39 -3.75
CA LEU A 300 4.78 -16.11 -3.41
C LEU A 300 5.68 -17.34 -3.51
N LEU A 301 5.16 -18.54 -3.24
CA LEU A 301 5.90 -19.77 -3.45
C LEU A 301 6.16 -20.02 -4.94
N GLU A 302 5.20 -19.67 -5.82
CA GLU A 302 5.36 -19.72 -7.28
C GLU A 302 6.35 -18.63 -7.77
N ASP A 303 6.21 -17.39 -7.31
CA ASP A 303 7.08 -16.26 -7.71
C ASP A 303 8.55 -16.48 -7.28
N LEU A 304 8.78 -17.25 -6.23
CA LEU A 304 10.10 -17.53 -5.68
C LEU A 304 10.67 -18.90 -6.12
N ALA A 305 9.93 -19.73 -6.88
CA ALA A 305 10.39 -21.03 -7.35
C ALA A 305 11.49 -20.89 -8.40
#